data_279c1efabe6167bf3c1f22fc5e336b1f
#
_entry.id   279c1efabe6167bf3c1f22fc5e336b1f
#
_cell.length_a   1.000
_cell.length_b   1.000
_cell.length_c   1.000
_cell.angle_alpha   90.00
_cell.angle_beta   90.00
_cell.angle_gamma   90.00
#
_symmetry.space_group_name_H-M   'P 1'
#
loop_
_entity.id
_entity.type
_entity.pdbx_description
1 polymer ?
#
loop_
_entity_poly.entity_id
_entity_poly.type
_entity_poly.pdbx_seq_one_letter_code
_entity_poly.pdbx_strand_id
1 'polypeptide(L)'
;DSFVCTAGDCPDTCCAGWQIMIDEESLERYENEPGEFGKILRNSIDWEEECFYQNNRRCAFLNDENLCDLYKALGPDALCDTCRMYPRHTEEYEGLRELSLSLSCPKAAKIILSCKEPVRFLEEETEEEDDFEEFDFMMFSQLEDTRDVLFAVLQDRSLPLTLRISVSEQLTESYQNCIEEGRQFDIDDLLRECERHQKEGSLSEFISKHLSEKGADAASLHQWNRQKKELQVLRGLERLRPEWNQILDGAEKWLYQENEETYKNICKEFHQMYGALSN
;
A
#
# COMPACT_ATOMS: atom_id res chain seq x y z
N ASP A 1 -18.10 1.73 6.54
CA ASP A 1 -18.25 1.63 5.08
C ASP A 1 -18.70 2.91 4.41
N SER A 2 -17.77 3.86 4.26
CA SER A 2 -18.05 5.12 3.55
C SER A 2 -17.62 5.10 2.08
N PHE A 3 -17.08 3.97 1.57
CA PHE A 3 -16.64 3.87 0.20
C PHE A 3 -17.80 3.64 -0.77
N VAL A 4 -17.96 4.60 -1.71
CA VAL A 4 -18.87 4.48 -2.86
C VAL A 4 -18.09 4.86 -4.11
N CYS A 5 -18.08 3.99 -5.12
CA CYS A 5 -17.42 4.23 -6.39
C CYS A 5 -18.02 5.46 -7.10
N THR A 6 -17.17 6.31 -7.69
CA THR A 6 -17.58 7.50 -8.44
C THR A 6 -17.86 7.22 -9.92
N ALA A 7 -17.69 5.99 -10.35
CA ALA A 7 -17.95 5.53 -11.72
C ALA A 7 -17.35 6.46 -12.79
N GLY A 8 -18.17 6.97 -13.73
CA GLY A 8 -17.71 7.85 -14.81
C GLY A 8 -17.06 9.17 -14.37
N ASP A 9 -17.32 9.63 -13.14
CA ASP A 9 -16.68 10.83 -12.57
C ASP A 9 -15.29 10.55 -11.97
N CYS A 10 -14.80 9.30 -12.07
CA CYS A 10 -13.49 8.94 -11.54
C CYS A 10 -12.38 9.58 -12.38
N PRO A 11 -11.44 10.33 -11.76
CA PRO A 11 -10.33 10.94 -12.49
C PRO A 11 -9.32 9.91 -13.01
N ASP A 12 -9.38 8.68 -12.50
CA ASP A 12 -8.41 7.61 -12.79
C ASP A 12 -9.10 6.26 -12.68
N THR A 13 -9.53 5.72 -13.81
CA THR A 13 -10.35 4.51 -13.82
C THR A 13 -9.57 3.25 -13.46
N CYS A 14 -10.13 2.38 -12.61
CA CYS A 14 -9.59 1.05 -12.33
C CYS A 14 -9.72 0.06 -13.49
N CYS A 15 -10.42 0.41 -14.55
CA CYS A 15 -10.55 -0.39 -15.77
C CYS A 15 -9.42 -0.10 -16.79
N ALA A 16 -8.32 0.50 -16.35
CA ALA A 16 -7.18 0.82 -17.21
C ALA A 16 -5.85 0.68 -16.45
N GLY A 17 -4.79 0.35 -17.20
CA GLY A 17 -3.42 0.38 -16.69
C GLY A 17 -2.88 -0.94 -16.16
N TRP A 18 -3.71 -1.92 -15.90
CA TRP A 18 -3.33 -3.23 -15.37
C TRP A 18 -4.20 -4.35 -15.94
N GLN A 19 -3.73 -5.57 -15.85
CA GLN A 19 -4.44 -6.76 -16.32
C GLN A 19 -5.53 -7.14 -15.31
N ILE A 20 -6.78 -7.25 -15.76
CA ILE A 20 -7.92 -7.55 -14.92
C ILE A 20 -8.18 -9.06 -15.03
N MET A 21 -7.76 -9.79 -14.01
CA MET A 21 -7.95 -11.24 -13.92
C MET A 21 -9.41 -11.56 -13.64
N ILE A 22 -9.87 -12.69 -14.19
CA ILE A 22 -11.25 -13.18 -14.07
C ILE A 22 -11.19 -14.49 -13.28
N ASP A 23 -12.01 -14.60 -12.25
CA ASP A 23 -12.16 -15.82 -11.46
C ASP A 23 -12.87 -16.92 -12.26
N GLU A 24 -12.63 -18.19 -11.87
CA GLU A 24 -13.11 -19.39 -12.57
C GLU A 24 -14.64 -19.39 -12.71
N GLU A 25 -15.38 -19.04 -11.64
CA GLU A 25 -16.83 -18.98 -11.65
C GLU A 25 -17.34 -17.94 -12.67
N SER A 26 -16.69 -16.80 -12.75
CA SER A 26 -17.00 -15.75 -13.73
C SER A 26 -16.66 -16.17 -15.16
N LEU A 27 -15.54 -16.88 -15.38
CA LEU A 27 -15.20 -17.43 -16.68
C LEU A 27 -16.27 -18.41 -17.17
N GLU A 28 -16.69 -19.35 -16.32
CA GLU A 28 -17.75 -20.29 -16.67
C GLU A 28 -19.07 -19.58 -17.00
N ARG A 29 -19.43 -18.58 -16.21
CA ARG A 29 -20.62 -17.75 -16.45
C ARG A 29 -20.53 -16.99 -17.78
N TYR A 30 -19.36 -16.41 -18.10
CA TYR A 30 -19.13 -15.64 -19.32
C TYR A 30 -19.12 -16.53 -20.57
N GLU A 31 -18.59 -17.72 -20.48
CA GLU A 31 -18.62 -18.69 -21.58
C GLU A 31 -20.07 -19.05 -21.95
N ASN A 32 -20.94 -19.21 -20.97
CA ASN A 32 -22.33 -19.62 -21.12
C ASN A 32 -23.31 -18.45 -21.34
N GLU A 33 -22.86 -17.18 -21.30
CA GLU A 33 -23.74 -16.04 -21.48
C GLU A 33 -24.41 -16.04 -22.86
N PRO A 34 -25.76 -16.01 -22.94
CA PRO A 34 -26.48 -16.08 -24.19
C PRO A 34 -26.50 -14.75 -24.95
N GLY A 35 -26.96 -14.82 -26.21
CA GLY A 35 -27.27 -13.64 -27.03
C GLY A 35 -26.06 -12.94 -27.63
N GLU A 36 -26.28 -11.74 -28.16
CA GLU A 36 -25.25 -10.99 -28.88
C GLU A 36 -24.18 -10.45 -27.92
N PHE A 37 -24.57 -10.06 -26.71
CA PHE A 37 -23.60 -9.57 -25.71
C PHE A 37 -22.67 -10.70 -25.24
N GLY A 38 -23.19 -11.93 -25.09
CA GLY A 38 -22.35 -13.09 -24.77
C GLY A 38 -21.28 -13.38 -25.83
N LYS A 39 -21.54 -13.09 -27.13
CA LYS A 39 -20.51 -13.19 -28.17
C LYS A 39 -19.44 -12.12 -27.99
N ILE A 40 -19.83 -10.89 -27.66
CA ILE A 40 -18.90 -9.79 -27.39
C ILE A 40 -18.03 -10.17 -26.21
N LEU A 41 -18.63 -10.68 -25.14
CA LEU A 41 -17.97 -11.09 -23.89
C LEU A 41 -16.88 -12.12 -24.17
N ARG A 42 -17.22 -13.23 -24.86
CA ARG A 42 -16.27 -14.29 -25.22
C ARG A 42 -15.12 -13.80 -26.10
N ASN A 43 -15.36 -12.82 -26.98
CA ASN A 43 -14.32 -12.22 -27.82
C ASN A 43 -13.46 -11.16 -27.11
N SER A 44 -13.85 -10.76 -25.90
CA SER A 44 -13.17 -9.74 -25.08
C SER A 44 -12.34 -10.31 -23.94
N ILE A 45 -12.23 -11.66 -23.89
CA ILE A 45 -11.49 -12.39 -22.85
C ILE A 45 -10.32 -13.13 -23.51
N ASP A 46 -9.16 -13.03 -22.90
CA ASP A 46 -8.04 -13.92 -23.11
C ASP A 46 -8.24 -15.15 -22.20
N TRP A 47 -8.64 -16.25 -22.84
CA TRP A 47 -8.96 -17.50 -22.13
C TRP A 47 -7.73 -18.30 -21.67
N GLU A 48 -6.55 -17.99 -22.22
CA GLU A 48 -5.30 -18.61 -21.77
C GLU A 48 -4.76 -17.90 -20.54
N GLU A 49 -4.88 -16.57 -20.52
CA GLU A 49 -4.40 -15.73 -19.42
C GLU A 49 -5.52 -15.40 -18.40
N GLU A 50 -6.75 -15.87 -18.64
CA GLU A 50 -7.92 -15.67 -17.78
C GLU A 50 -8.18 -14.21 -17.42
N CYS A 51 -8.11 -13.32 -18.41
CA CYS A 51 -8.25 -11.90 -18.18
C CYS A 51 -9.02 -11.19 -19.30
N PHE A 52 -9.50 -9.99 -19.02
CA PHE A 52 -10.08 -9.14 -20.08
C PHE A 52 -9.00 -8.58 -21.00
N TYR A 53 -9.24 -8.63 -22.31
CA TYR A 53 -8.39 -7.93 -23.27
C TYR A 53 -8.34 -6.44 -22.99
N GLN A 54 -7.18 -5.85 -23.25
CA GLN A 54 -6.97 -4.41 -23.14
C GLN A 54 -6.59 -3.78 -24.48
N ASN A 55 -7.28 -2.71 -24.82
CA ASN A 55 -6.98 -1.88 -25.97
C ASN A 55 -6.33 -0.58 -25.50
N ASN A 56 -5.05 -0.36 -25.83
CA ASN A 56 -4.30 0.80 -25.34
C ASN A 56 -4.35 0.91 -23.81
N ARG A 57 -4.16 -0.21 -23.11
CA ARG A 57 -4.20 -0.31 -21.65
C ARG A 57 -5.57 0.00 -21.03
N ARG A 58 -6.63 -0.05 -21.80
CA ARG A 58 -8.02 0.10 -21.32
C ARG A 58 -8.74 -1.22 -21.50
N CYS A 59 -9.48 -1.64 -20.49
CA CYS A 59 -10.33 -2.82 -20.55
C CYS A 59 -11.26 -2.75 -21.77
N ALA A 60 -11.46 -3.87 -22.45
CA ALA A 60 -12.33 -3.96 -23.63
C ALA A 60 -13.77 -3.49 -23.38
N PHE A 61 -14.23 -3.54 -22.11
CA PHE A 61 -15.56 -3.07 -21.69
C PHE A 61 -15.58 -1.61 -21.20
N LEU A 62 -14.46 -0.91 -21.16
CA LEU A 62 -14.43 0.49 -20.77
C LEU A 62 -14.75 1.38 -21.95
N ASN A 63 -15.93 1.97 -21.99
CA ASN A 63 -16.38 2.83 -23.08
C ASN A 63 -15.81 4.27 -23.01
N ASP A 64 -16.15 5.10 -23.98
CA ASP A 64 -15.67 6.48 -24.10
C ASP A 64 -16.19 7.41 -22.99
N GLU A 65 -17.27 7.02 -22.30
CA GLU A 65 -17.83 7.73 -21.14
C GLU A 65 -17.17 7.30 -19.82
N ASN A 66 -16.10 6.47 -19.88
CA ASN A 66 -15.47 5.83 -18.72
C ASN A 66 -16.43 4.97 -17.88
N LEU A 67 -17.42 4.38 -18.52
CA LEU A 67 -18.36 3.44 -17.91
C LEU A 67 -18.12 2.02 -18.45
N CYS A 68 -18.45 1.03 -17.64
CA CYS A 68 -18.32 -0.38 -17.98
C CYS A 68 -19.54 -0.87 -18.76
N ASP A 69 -19.35 -1.29 -20.01
CA ASP A 69 -20.43 -1.81 -20.83
C ASP A 69 -20.93 -3.18 -20.37
N LEU A 70 -20.08 -3.99 -19.72
CA LEU A 70 -20.49 -5.23 -19.06
C LEU A 70 -21.50 -4.93 -17.94
N TYR A 71 -21.16 -3.98 -17.06
CA TYR A 71 -22.06 -3.54 -16.00
C TYR A 71 -23.39 -2.97 -16.55
N LYS A 72 -23.31 -2.17 -17.61
CA LYS A 72 -24.51 -1.58 -18.24
C LYS A 72 -25.43 -2.61 -18.88
N ALA A 73 -24.85 -3.65 -19.45
CA ALA A 73 -25.61 -4.68 -20.18
C ALA A 73 -26.21 -5.75 -19.26
N LEU A 74 -25.45 -6.22 -18.26
CA LEU A 74 -25.81 -7.38 -17.44
C LEU A 74 -25.97 -7.06 -15.95
N GLY A 75 -25.63 -5.84 -15.52
CA GLY A 75 -25.77 -5.41 -14.13
C GLY A 75 -24.53 -5.73 -13.24
N PRO A 76 -24.62 -5.39 -11.94
CA PRO A 76 -23.50 -5.54 -11.01
C PRO A 76 -23.12 -7.00 -10.75
N ASP A 77 -24.09 -7.91 -10.77
CA ASP A 77 -23.86 -9.34 -10.46
C ASP A 77 -23.08 -10.06 -11.58
N ALA A 78 -22.97 -9.44 -12.76
CA ALA A 78 -22.17 -9.95 -13.86
C ALA A 78 -20.69 -9.59 -13.77
N LEU A 79 -20.29 -8.74 -12.85
CA LEU A 79 -18.88 -8.42 -12.65
C LEU A 79 -18.12 -9.61 -12.06
N CYS A 80 -16.88 -9.84 -12.52
CA CYS A 80 -15.96 -10.78 -11.89
C CYS A 80 -15.51 -10.24 -10.52
N ASP A 81 -14.95 -11.11 -9.69
CA ASP A 81 -14.56 -10.78 -8.33
C ASP A 81 -13.58 -9.61 -8.27
N THR A 82 -12.56 -9.61 -9.13
CA THR A 82 -11.63 -8.49 -9.26
C THR A 82 -12.34 -7.15 -9.46
N CYS A 83 -13.32 -7.08 -10.38
CA CYS A 83 -14.07 -5.86 -10.67
C CYS A 83 -15.04 -5.48 -9.55
N ARG A 84 -15.66 -6.46 -8.91
CA ARG A 84 -16.65 -6.27 -7.85
C ARG A 84 -16.00 -5.83 -6.55
N MET A 85 -14.87 -6.45 -6.20
CA MET A 85 -14.19 -6.24 -4.93
C MET A 85 -13.35 -4.96 -4.94
N TYR A 86 -12.67 -4.62 -6.03
CA TYR A 86 -11.82 -3.43 -6.08
C TYR A 86 -12.57 -2.15 -5.68
N PRO A 87 -12.01 -1.28 -4.87
CA PRO A 87 -10.67 -1.29 -4.25
C PRO A 87 -10.62 -1.96 -2.87
N ARG A 88 -11.58 -2.81 -2.56
CA ARG A 88 -11.57 -3.56 -1.30
C ARG A 88 -10.52 -4.65 -1.42
N HIS A 89 -9.79 -4.81 -0.35
CA HIS A 89 -8.78 -5.83 -0.21
C HIS A 89 -9.14 -6.67 1.01
N THR A 90 -9.18 -7.96 0.83
CA THR A 90 -9.49 -8.94 1.87
C THR A 90 -8.29 -9.84 2.03
N GLU A 91 -7.78 -9.94 3.24
CA GLU A 91 -6.78 -10.92 3.65
C GLU A 91 -7.43 -11.90 4.62
N GLU A 92 -7.21 -13.17 4.39
CA GLU A 92 -7.81 -14.24 5.20
C GLU A 92 -6.70 -15.05 5.85
N TYR A 93 -6.81 -15.18 7.15
CA TYR A 93 -5.95 -15.96 8.02
C TYR A 93 -6.84 -16.89 8.85
N GLU A 94 -6.28 -17.91 9.44
CA GLU A 94 -7.06 -18.80 10.30
C GLU A 94 -7.67 -18.01 11.48
N GLY A 95 -8.99 -17.94 11.51
CA GLY A 95 -9.76 -17.22 12.53
C GLY A 95 -9.78 -15.69 12.39
N LEU A 96 -9.17 -15.12 11.33
CA LEU A 96 -9.16 -13.68 11.10
C LEU A 96 -9.35 -13.33 9.63
N ARG A 97 -10.28 -12.41 9.35
CA ARG A 97 -10.42 -11.78 8.03
C ARG A 97 -10.23 -10.28 8.15
N GLU A 98 -9.23 -9.74 7.46
CA GLU A 98 -8.94 -8.32 7.45
C GLU A 98 -9.48 -7.65 6.18
N LEU A 99 -10.22 -6.56 6.35
CA LEU A 99 -10.79 -5.77 5.26
C LEU A 99 -10.11 -4.40 5.20
N SER A 100 -9.60 -4.04 4.05
CA SER A 100 -8.98 -2.74 3.82
C SER A 100 -9.38 -2.13 2.48
N LEU A 101 -8.91 -0.91 2.20
CA LEU A 101 -9.08 -0.24 0.91
C LEU A 101 -7.72 0.09 0.30
N SER A 102 -7.56 -0.22 -0.98
CA SER A 102 -6.34 0.11 -1.73
C SER A 102 -6.21 1.60 -2.00
N LEU A 103 -5.03 2.15 -1.71
CA LEU A 103 -4.66 3.53 -2.04
C LEU A 103 -4.55 3.79 -3.55
N SER A 104 -4.52 2.75 -4.39
CA SER A 104 -4.52 2.88 -5.84
C SER A 104 -5.83 3.45 -6.40
N CYS A 105 -6.93 3.39 -5.64
CA CYS A 105 -8.19 4.03 -5.99
C CYS A 105 -8.22 5.49 -5.49
N PRO A 106 -8.39 6.50 -6.37
CA PRO A 106 -8.43 7.92 -5.96
C PRO A 106 -9.50 8.23 -4.91
N LYS A 107 -10.65 7.55 -4.97
CA LYS A 107 -11.72 7.74 -3.99
C LYS A 107 -11.35 7.13 -2.63
N ALA A 108 -10.79 5.92 -2.61
CA ALA A 108 -10.30 5.29 -1.40
C ALA A 108 -9.15 6.09 -0.79
N ALA A 109 -8.17 6.49 -1.61
CA ALA A 109 -7.06 7.34 -1.19
C ALA A 109 -7.54 8.65 -0.54
N LYS A 110 -8.55 9.30 -1.15
CA LYS A 110 -9.13 10.52 -0.57
C LYS A 110 -9.77 10.27 0.80
N ILE A 111 -10.48 9.16 0.98
CA ILE A 111 -11.08 8.79 2.28
C ILE A 111 -9.98 8.57 3.31
N ILE A 112 -8.98 7.73 3.00
CA ILE A 112 -7.88 7.37 3.90
C ILE A 112 -7.06 8.62 4.29
N LEU A 113 -6.61 9.39 3.30
CA LEU A 113 -5.76 10.56 3.52
C LEU A 113 -6.47 11.75 4.17
N SER A 114 -7.81 11.80 4.13
CA SER A 114 -8.57 12.82 4.82
C SER A 114 -8.91 12.47 6.28
N CYS A 115 -8.63 11.23 6.70
CA CYS A 115 -8.82 10.80 8.08
C CYS A 115 -7.83 11.54 8.99
N LYS A 116 -8.35 12.26 9.99
CA LYS A 116 -7.56 13.04 10.96
C LYS A 116 -7.33 12.29 12.26
N GLU A 117 -8.21 11.35 12.56
CA GLU A 117 -8.12 10.52 13.74
C GLU A 117 -7.09 9.38 13.54
N PRO A 118 -6.50 8.86 14.61
CA PRO A 118 -5.69 7.66 14.54
C PRO A 118 -6.46 6.51 13.91
N VAL A 119 -5.77 5.70 13.13
CA VAL A 119 -6.34 4.47 12.55
C VAL A 119 -6.75 3.54 13.69
N ARG A 120 -7.94 2.98 13.60
CA ARG A 120 -8.47 1.97 14.52
C ARG A 120 -9.00 0.82 13.70
N PHE A 121 -8.71 -0.39 14.13
CA PHE A 121 -9.35 -1.58 13.60
C PHE A 121 -10.66 -1.80 14.34
N LEU A 122 -11.72 -2.12 13.59
CA LEU A 122 -13.01 -2.52 14.12
C LEU A 122 -13.05 -4.04 14.04
N GLU A 123 -13.30 -4.68 15.15
CA GLU A 123 -13.40 -6.13 15.23
C GLU A 123 -14.87 -6.53 15.32
N GLU A 124 -15.25 -7.50 14.51
CA GLU A 124 -16.58 -8.12 14.51
C GLU A 124 -16.39 -9.62 14.56
N GLU A 125 -17.02 -10.29 15.52
CA GLU A 125 -17.04 -11.76 15.60
C GLU A 125 -17.99 -12.31 14.55
N THR A 126 -17.55 -13.33 13.81
CA THR A 126 -18.37 -14.10 12.86
C THR A 126 -18.46 -15.56 13.29
N GLU A 127 -19.50 -16.26 12.86
CA GLU A 127 -19.67 -17.71 13.11
C GLU A 127 -19.08 -18.56 11.96
N GLU A 128 -18.34 -17.96 11.04
CA GLU A 128 -17.72 -18.68 9.92
C GLU A 128 -16.53 -19.49 10.45
N GLU A 129 -16.48 -20.75 10.07
CA GLU A 129 -15.37 -21.65 10.38
C GLU A 129 -14.37 -21.58 9.22
N ASP A 130 -13.11 -21.29 9.54
CA ASP A 130 -12.01 -21.33 8.59
C ASP A 130 -11.26 -22.65 8.75
N ASP A 131 -10.84 -23.25 7.65
CA ASP A 131 -10.08 -24.51 7.63
C ASP A 131 -8.75 -24.30 6.88
N PHE A 132 -7.69 -24.06 7.63
CA PHE A 132 -6.33 -23.97 7.10
C PHE A 132 -5.51 -25.18 7.55
N GLU A 133 -5.05 -26.00 6.61
CA GLU A 133 -4.32 -27.22 6.91
C GLU A 133 -2.92 -27.00 7.53
N GLU A 134 -2.27 -25.88 7.19
CA GLU A 134 -0.93 -25.52 7.70
C GLU A 134 -0.85 -24.02 8.04
N PHE A 135 -0.98 -23.69 9.31
CA PHE A 135 -0.88 -22.31 9.79
C PHE A 135 0.12 -22.17 10.94
N ASP A 136 1.10 -21.27 10.81
CA ASP A 136 2.06 -20.96 11.86
C ASP A 136 1.52 -19.90 12.82
N PHE A 137 0.73 -20.34 13.79
CA PHE A 137 0.14 -19.47 14.82
C PHE A 137 1.16 -18.64 15.58
N MET A 138 2.35 -19.19 15.86
CA MET A 138 3.36 -18.48 16.61
C MET A 138 3.90 -17.31 15.79
N MET A 139 4.25 -17.55 14.53
CA MET A 139 4.71 -16.49 13.65
C MET A 139 3.62 -15.45 13.40
N PHE A 140 2.38 -15.89 13.21
CA PHE A 140 1.26 -14.99 12.97
C PHE A 140 1.00 -14.07 14.17
N SER A 141 0.92 -14.61 15.39
CA SER A 141 0.75 -13.81 16.61
C SER A 141 1.88 -12.80 16.80
N GLN A 142 3.13 -13.21 16.55
CA GLN A 142 4.27 -12.30 16.65
C GLN A 142 4.24 -11.18 15.58
N LEU A 143 3.72 -11.47 14.38
CA LEU A 143 3.50 -10.46 13.34
C LEU A 143 2.41 -9.46 13.74
N GLU A 144 1.31 -9.93 14.33
CA GLU A 144 0.25 -9.07 14.86
C GLU A 144 0.78 -8.14 15.97
N ASP A 145 1.46 -8.70 16.96
CA ASP A 145 2.05 -7.93 18.06
C ASP A 145 3.08 -6.89 17.53
N THR A 146 3.90 -7.30 16.55
CA THR A 146 4.86 -6.39 15.92
C THR A 146 4.15 -5.27 15.18
N ARG A 147 3.08 -5.57 14.45
CA ARG A 147 2.26 -4.59 13.74
C ARG A 147 1.65 -3.57 14.70
N ASP A 148 1.15 -4.02 15.85
CA ASP A 148 0.56 -3.15 16.85
C ASP A 148 1.59 -2.17 17.44
N VAL A 149 2.81 -2.63 17.74
CA VAL A 149 3.91 -1.76 18.17
C VAL A 149 4.27 -0.76 17.06
N LEU A 150 4.36 -1.20 15.79
CA LEU A 150 4.62 -0.32 14.65
C LEU A 150 3.54 0.75 14.50
N PHE A 151 2.26 0.40 14.62
CA PHE A 151 1.16 1.36 14.59
C PHE A 151 1.23 2.35 15.73
N ALA A 152 1.52 1.89 16.95
CA ALA A 152 1.67 2.76 18.10
C ALA A 152 2.78 3.81 17.88
N VAL A 153 3.94 3.39 17.37
CA VAL A 153 5.05 4.29 17.04
C VAL A 153 4.71 5.24 15.90
N LEU A 154 4.17 4.72 14.79
CA LEU A 154 3.87 5.52 13.58
C LEU A 154 2.76 6.55 13.84
N GLN A 155 1.81 6.26 14.70
CA GLN A 155 0.71 7.15 15.05
C GLN A 155 1.04 8.14 16.17
N ASP A 156 2.16 7.97 16.87
CA ASP A 156 2.59 8.90 17.93
C ASP A 156 3.08 10.22 17.32
N ARG A 157 2.16 11.15 17.12
CA ARG A 157 2.45 12.48 16.55
C ARG A 157 3.24 13.39 17.47
N SER A 158 3.49 13.02 18.72
CA SER A 158 4.41 13.74 19.60
C SER A 158 5.88 13.55 19.19
N LEU A 159 6.15 12.48 18.42
CA LEU A 159 7.48 12.14 17.92
C LEU A 159 7.72 12.72 16.51
N PRO A 160 8.94 13.19 16.21
CA PRO A 160 9.32 13.57 14.85
C PRO A 160 9.10 12.41 13.86
N LEU A 161 8.60 12.71 12.66
CA LEU A 161 8.33 11.69 11.63
C LEU A 161 9.57 10.84 11.32
N THR A 162 10.74 11.47 11.23
CA THR A 162 12.02 10.78 10.99
C THR A 162 12.31 9.74 12.07
N LEU A 163 12.05 10.07 13.35
CA LEU A 163 12.26 9.12 14.45
C LEU A 163 11.28 7.95 14.35
N ARG A 164 10.00 8.22 14.06
CA ARG A 164 8.99 7.16 13.87
C ARG A 164 9.38 6.18 12.76
N ILE A 165 9.82 6.72 11.61
CA ILE A 165 10.29 5.90 10.47
C ILE A 165 11.52 5.08 10.88
N SER A 166 12.53 5.71 11.49
CA SER A 166 13.76 5.00 11.88
C SER A 166 13.51 3.91 12.92
N VAL A 167 12.59 4.11 13.86
CA VAL A 167 12.19 3.06 14.82
C VAL A 167 11.51 1.91 14.09
N SER A 168 10.60 2.22 13.16
CA SER A 168 9.88 1.19 12.39
C SER A 168 10.85 0.36 11.53
N GLU A 169 11.79 1.01 10.84
CA GLU A 169 12.83 0.33 10.06
C GLU A 169 13.68 -0.57 10.96
N GLN A 170 14.15 -0.04 12.09
CA GLN A 170 15.02 -0.79 12.99
C GLN A 170 14.30 -1.97 13.67
N LEU A 171 13.04 -1.78 14.07
CA LEU A 171 12.25 -2.85 14.64
C LEU A 171 12.03 -3.97 13.62
N THR A 172 11.68 -3.62 12.39
CA THR A 172 11.46 -4.59 11.31
C THR A 172 12.76 -5.35 10.96
N GLU A 173 13.90 -4.66 10.88
CA GLU A 173 15.20 -5.30 10.63
C GLU A 173 15.57 -6.25 11.78
N SER A 174 15.38 -5.82 13.03
CA SER A 174 15.68 -6.66 14.21
C SER A 174 14.77 -7.89 14.28
N TYR A 175 13.49 -7.73 13.94
CA TYR A 175 12.54 -8.84 13.81
C TYR A 175 13.02 -9.84 12.75
N GLN A 176 13.35 -9.37 11.55
CA GLN A 176 13.83 -10.21 10.46
C GLN A 176 15.11 -10.98 10.85
N ASN A 177 16.05 -10.32 11.54
CA ASN A 177 17.26 -10.96 12.04
C ASN A 177 16.94 -12.06 13.07
N CYS A 178 15.94 -11.85 13.94
CA CYS A 178 15.51 -12.90 14.88
C CYS A 178 14.99 -14.15 14.13
N ILE A 179 14.22 -13.96 13.07
CA ILE A 179 13.73 -15.06 12.23
C ILE A 179 14.90 -15.79 11.55
N GLU A 180 15.79 -15.06 10.86
CA GLU A 180 16.89 -15.63 10.09
C GLU A 180 17.91 -16.39 10.98
N GLU A 181 18.08 -15.95 12.22
CA GLU A 181 18.99 -16.58 13.19
C GLU A 181 18.32 -17.66 14.06
N GLY A 182 17.04 -17.96 13.82
CA GLY A 182 16.27 -18.93 14.61
C GLY A 182 16.01 -18.52 16.05
N ARG A 183 15.99 -17.19 16.34
CA ARG A 183 15.78 -16.58 17.64
C ARG A 183 14.37 -16.02 17.80
N GLN A 184 13.36 -16.74 17.30
CA GLN A 184 11.96 -16.28 17.32
C GLN A 184 11.47 -15.96 18.74
N PHE A 185 11.95 -16.67 19.76
CA PHE A 185 11.58 -16.41 21.17
C PHE A 185 12.08 -15.06 21.71
N ASP A 186 13.05 -14.42 21.05
CA ASP A 186 13.57 -13.11 21.45
C ASP A 186 12.69 -11.96 20.95
N ILE A 187 11.74 -12.23 20.04
CA ILE A 187 10.86 -11.22 19.42
C ILE A 187 10.02 -10.51 20.48
N ASP A 188 9.41 -11.26 21.40
CA ASP A 188 8.59 -10.66 22.46
C ASP A 188 9.41 -9.73 23.37
N ASP A 189 10.67 -10.05 23.63
CA ASP A 189 11.57 -9.19 24.41
C ASP A 189 11.91 -7.92 23.62
N LEU A 190 12.15 -8.03 22.32
CA LEU A 190 12.40 -6.92 21.42
C LEU A 190 11.19 -5.94 21.39
N LEU A 191 9.97 -6.47 21.27
CA LEU A 191 8.75 -5.66 21.26
C LEU A 191 8.54 -4.94 22.59
N ARG A 192 8.66 -5.65 23.72
CA ARG A 192 8.57 -5.06 25.06
C ARG A 192 9.63 -3.97 25.28
N GLU A 193 10.84 -4.17 24.74
CA GLU A 193 11.89 -3.16 24.80
C GLU A 193 11.52 -1.90 24.01
N CYS A 194 11.01 -2.04 22.78
CA CYS A 194 10.57 -0.92 21.96
C CYS A 194 9.45 -0.11 22.64
N GLU A 195 8.42 -0.79 23.15
CA GLU A 195 7.32 -0.15 23.88
C GLU A 195 7.80 0.58 25.14
N ARG A 196 8.72 -0.01 25.91
CA ARG A 196 9.30 0.62 27.08
C ARG A 196 10.01 1.92 26.69
N HIS A 197 10.86 1.89 25.66
CA HIS A 197 11.57 3.08 25.17
C HIS A 197 10.60 4.14 24.64
N GLN A 198 9.48 3.75 24.04
CA GLN A 198 8.44 4.69 23.62
C GLN A 198 7.81 5.39 24.84
N LYS A 199 7.42 4.63 25.88
CA LYS A 199 6.83 5.17 27.12
C LYS A 199 7.80 6.07 27.89
N GLU A 200 9.09 5.78 27.86
CA GLU A 200 10.16 6.55 28.53
C GLU A 200 10.66 7.74 27.70
N GLY A 201 10.26 7.86 26.43
CA GLY A 201 10.74 8.91 25.52
C GLY A 201 12.20 8.73 25.08
N SER A 202 12.73 7.51 25.12
CA SER A 202 14.13 7.17 24.84
C SER A 202 14.32 6.30 23.59
N LEU A 203 13.41 6.42 22.61
CA LEU A 203 13.47 5.61 21.37
C LEU A 203 14.78 5.77 20.59
N SER A 204 15.49 6.89 20.73
CA SER A 204 16.82 7.05 20.12
C SER A 204 17.85 6.06 20.69
N GLU A 205 17.70 5.65 21.96
CA GLU A 205 18.56 4.65 22.58
C GLU A 205 18.24 3.25 22.05
N PHE A 206 16.95 2.96 21.82
CA PHE A 206 16.52 1.72 21.16
C PHE A 206 17.16 1.58 19.79
N ILE A 207 17.07 2.62 18.94
CA ILE A 207 17.72 2.62 17.63
C ILE A 207 19.23 2.38 17.76
N SER A 208 19.90 3.13 18.63
CA SER A 208 21.36 3.02 18.79
C SER A 208 21.81 1.63 19.23
N LYS A 209 21.01 0.94 20.05
CA LYS A 209 21.30 -0.40 20.55
C LYS A 209 21.14 -1.48 19.47
N HIS A 210 20.11 -1.33 18.61
CA HIS A 210 19.76 -2.31 17.58
C HIS A 210 20.30 -1.94 16.19
N LEU A 211 20.99 -0.80 16.06
CA LEU A 211 21.56 -0.35 14.79
C LEU A 211 22.60 -1.36 14.30
N SER A 212 22.32 -2.02 13.19
CA SER A 212 23.29 -2.85 12.53
C SER A 212 24.38 -2.02 11.84
N GLU A 213 25.57 -2.58 11.59
CA GLU A 213 26.61 -1.89 10.82
C GLU A 213 26.12 -1.43 9.44
N LYS A 214 25.16 -2.15 8.85
CA LYS A 214 24.48 -1.77 7.60
C LYS A 214 23.53 -0.58 7.78
N GLY A 215 22.91 -0.43 8.94
CA GLY A 215 21.99 0.68 9.26
C GLY A 215 22.72 1.98 9.61
N ALA A 216 24.02 1.95 9.97
CA ALA A 216 24.81 3.14 10.18
C ALA A 216 24.93 4.01 8.89
N ASP A 217 24.86 3.38 7.72
CA ASP A 217 24.75 4.08 6.43
C ASP A 217 23.35 4.71 6.20
N ALA A 218 22.31 4.20 6.86
CA ALA A 218 20.94 4.74 6.76
C ALA A 218 20.76 6.05 7.57
N ALA A 219 21.53 6.24 8.64
CA ALA A 219 21.54 7.51 9.40
C ALA A 219 22.01 8.72 8.56
N SER A 220 22.53 8.50 7.38
CA SER A 220 22.81 9.52 6.38
C SER A 220 21.70 9.67 5.34
N LEU A 221 20.42 9.57 5.75
CA LEU A 221 19.23 9.83 4.90
C LEU A 221 19.30 11.17 4.11
N HIS A 222 20.29 12.00 4.40
CA HIS A 222 20.51 13.30 3.79
C HIS A 222 21.77 13.37 2.91
N GLN A 223 22.29 12.24 2.44
CA GLN A 223 23.40 12.31 1.50
C GLN A 223 22.91 12.74 0.11
N TRP A 224 23.28 13.95 -0.29
CA TRP A 224 23.02 14.56 -1.59
C TRP A 224 23.11 13.61 -2.78
N ASN A 225 24.20 12.83 -2.85
CA ASN A 225 24.41 11.89 -3.95
C ASN A 225 23.48 10.67 -3.93
N ARG A 226 23.04 10.21 -2.73
CA ARG A 226 22.12 9.10 -2.59
C ARG A 226 20.73 9.50 -3.06
N GLN A 227 20.26 10.65 -2.65
CA GLN A 227 18.91 11.12 -3.01
C GLN A 227 18.80 11.50 -4.48
N LYS A 228 19.89 11.98 -5.11
CA LYS A 228 19.93 12.09 -6.58
C LYS A 228 19.76 10.74 -7.28
N LYS A 229 20.33 9.65 -6.74
CA LYS A 229 20.13 8.30 -7.28
C LYS A 229 18.70 7.83 -7.07
N GLU A 230 18.09 8.09 -5.92
CA GLU A 230 16.70 7.75 -5.62
C GLU A 230 15.72 8.46 -6.57
N LEU A 231 15.99 9.74 -6.91
CA LEU A 231 15.21 10.45 -7.94
C LEU A 231 15.31 9.76 -9.32
N GLN A 232 16.45 9.17 -9.66
CA GLN A 232 16.58 8.40 -10.90
C GLN A 232 15.79 7.09 -10.85
N VAL A 233 15.67 6.44 -9.69
CA VAL A 233 14.79 5.28 -9.51
C VAL A 233 13.34 5.68 -9.78
N LEU A 234 12.88 6.80 -9.22
CA LEU A 234 11.53 7.32 -9.48
C LEU A 234 11.27 7.60 -10.96
N ARG A 235 12.30 8.00 -11.72
CA ARG A 235 12.19 8.19 -13.18
C ARG A 235 12.04 6.88 -13.95
N GLY A 236 12.54 5.78 -13.39
CA GLY A 236 12.44 4.44 -13.96
C GLY A 236 11.12 3.73 -13.70
N LEU A 237 10.32 4.24 -12.77
CA LEU A 237 9.03 3.63 -12.43
C LEU A 237 8.04 3.77 -13.59
N GLU A 238 7.08 2.87 -13.64
CA GLU A 238 5.96 2.92 -14.56
C GLU A 238 5.15 4.22 -14.35
N ARG A 239 4.81 4.88 -15.47
CA ARG A 239 4.16 6.18 -15.45
C ARG A 239 2.68 6.03 -15.65
N LEU A 240 1.91 6.36 -14.64
CA LEU A 240 0.45 6.40 -14.74
C LEU A 240 -0.03 7.70 -15.42
N ARG A 241 0.76 8.79 -15.34
CA ARG A 241 0.41 10.10 -15.89
C ARG A 241 1.58 10.73 -16.65
N PRO A 242 1.34 11.35 -17.81
CA PRO A 242 2.39 12.01 -18.60
C PRO A 242 3.06 13.18 -17.85
N GLU A 243 2.34 13.85 -16.94
CA GLU A 243 2.83 14.97 -16.12
C GLU A 243 3.88 14.55 -15.09
N TRP A 244 4.01 13.26 -14.78
CA TRP A 244 4.97 12.76 -13.79
C TRP A 244 6.39 13.21 -14.04
N ASN A 245 6.84 13.21 -15.31
CA ASN A 245 8.16 13.69 -15.67
C ASN A 245 8.33 15.20 -15.39
N GLN A 246 7.31 16.00 -15.65
CA GLN A 246 7.36 17.44 -15.38
C GLN A 246 7.47 17.72 -13.88
N ILE A 247 6.78 16.92 -13.05
CA ILE A 247 6.87 16.98 -11.59
C ILE A 247 8.30 16.65 -11.14
N LEU A 248 8.86 15.54 -11.66
CA LEU A 248 10.24 15.12 -11.32
C LEU A 248 11.29 16.14 -11.80
N ASP A 249 11.13 16.72 -13.00
CA ASP A 249 12.01 17.76 -13.52
C ASP A 249 11.93 19.02 -12.66
N GLY A 250 10.73 19.40 -12.24
CA GLY A 250 10.52 20.52 -11.32
C GLY A 250 11.17 20.25 -9.95
N ALA A 251 10.99 19.07 -9.39
CA ALA A 251 11.58 18.67 -8.12
C ALA A 251 13.11 18.63 -8.20
N GLU A 252 13.67 18.01 -9.25
CA GLU A 252 15.12 17.96 -9.47
C GLU A 252 15.72 19.35 -9.61
N LYS A 253 15.08 20.18 -10.42
CA LYS A 253 15.50 21.57 -10.61
C LYS A 253 15.45 22.34 -9.29
N TRP A 254 14.42 22.19 -8.49
CA TRP A 254 14.26 22.89 -7.22
C TRP A 254 15.22 22.40 -6.14
N LEU A 255 15.38 21.08 -5.99
CA LEU A 255 16.20 20.49 -4.93
C LEU A 255 17.70 20.53 -5.22
N TYR A 256 18.10 20.45 -6.50
CA TYR A 256 19.49 20.17 -6.88
C TYR A 256 20.12 21.22 -7.80
N GLN A 257 19.56 22.44 -7.83
CA GLN A 257 19.99 23.52 -8.75
C GLN A 257 21.44 23.95 -8.58
N GLU A 258 21.91 24.08 -7.35
CA GLU A 258 23.17 24.74 -7.06
C GLU A 258 24.21 23.82 -6.44
N ASN A 259 24.04 23.48 -5.15
CA ASN A 259 25.00 22.70 -4.40
C ASN A 259 24.35 22.04 -3.18
N GLU A 260 25.14 21.19 -2.48
CA GLU A 260 24.69 20.44 -1.32
C GLU A 260 24.24 21.35 -0.15
N GLU A 261 24.85 22.54 0.01
CA GLU A 261 24.48 23.47 1.07
C GLU A 261 23.09 24.07 0.83
N THR A 262 22.78 24.45 -0.40
CA THR A 262 21.44 24.90 -0.80
C THR A 262 20.40 23.82 -0.56
N TYR A 263 20.70 22.57 -0.92
CA TYR A 263 19.84 21.44 -0.65
C TYR A 263 19.57 21.27 0.86
N LYS A 264 20.60 21.31 1.70
CA LYS A 264 20.45 21.23 3.17
C LYS A 264 19.57 22.35 3.73
N ASN A 265 19.68 23.55 3.19
CA ASN A 265 18.83 24.67 3.59
C ASN A 265 17.37 24.46 3.19
N ILE A 266 17.11 23.98 1.96
CA ILE A 266 15.76 23.62 1.49
C ILE A 266 15.16 22.53 2.40
N CYS A 267 15.89 21.47 2.70
CA CYS A 267 15.45 20.42 3.62
C CYS A 267 15.13 20.97 5.01
N LYS A 268 15.94 21.88 5.53
CA LYS A 268 15.71 22.52 6.82
C LYS A 268 14.46 23.39 6.82
N GLU A 269 14.24 24.18 5.77
CA GLU A 269 13.05 25.01 5.61
C GLU A 269 11.79 24.12 5.48
N PHE A 270 11.88 23.06 4.67
CA PHE A 270 10.81 22.08 4.53
C PHE A 270 10.46 21.44 5.88
N HIS A 271 11.48 21.02 6.63
CA HIS A 271 11.28 20.45 7.96
C HIS A 271 10.66 21.46 8.95
N GLN A 272 11.05 22.73 8.90
CA GLN A 272 10.44 23.78 9.71
C GLN A 272 8.98 24.03 9.34
N MET A 273 8.66 23.95 8.05
CA MET A 273 7.31 24.22 7.54
C MET A 273 6.36 23.04 7.75
N TYR A 274 6.81 21.83 7.49
CA TYR A 274 6.00 20.62 7.49
C TYR A 274 6.23 19.71 8.69
N GLY A 275 7.36 19.81 9.36
CA GLY A 275 7.61 19.13 10.62
C GLY A 275 6.64 19.57 11.73
N ALA A 276 6.13 20.79 11.64
CA ALA A 276 5.04 21.27 12.50
C ALA A 276 3.66 20.69 12.14
N LEU A 277 3.48 20.16 10.93
CA LEU A 277 2.25 19.47 10.49
C LEU A 277 2.27 17.98 10.84
N SER A 278 3.44 17.44 11.20
CA SER A 278 3.59 16.07 11.70
C SER A 278 3.42 15.95 13.21
N ASN A 279 3.14 17.06 13.88
CA ASN A 279 2.81 17.12 15.30
C ASN A 279 1.30 17.24 15.51
#